data_e8611ce7d475e06909aaed9df30f16bb
#
_entry.id   e8611ce7d475e06909aaed9df30f16bb
#
_cell.length_a   1.000
_cell.length_b   1.000
_cell.length_c   1.000
_cell.angle_alpha   90.00
_cell.angle_beta   90.00
_cell.angle_gamma   90.00
#
_symmetry.space_group_name_H-M   'P 1'
#
loop_
_entity.id
_entity.type
_entity.pdbx_description
1 polymer ?
#
loop_
_entity_poly.entity_id
_entity_poly.type
_entity_poly.pdbx_seq_one_letter_code
_entity_poly.pdbx_strand_id
1 'polypeptide(L)'
;KVLQFFNDNPYSLILKSRQLGISTLTAGYSLWLMLFHEGKNVLCVATKQETAKNLVTKVKFMYDNLPSWLQISTEENNKLTLRLANGSQIKATSAASDAGRSEAVSMLVVDEAAFIEGIDNIWASAQQTLSTGGGAIVLSTPNGTGNWFHKMWTKAEAKENEFLPIRLPWMVHPERDQSWRDRQDDLLGDPRIAAQECDCDFNTSGDVVFYSEWIEFIKETTVKDPVERRGVDQNLWIWESADYAREYLITADVAR
;
A
#
# COMPACT_ATOMS: atom_id res chain seq x y z
N LYS A 1 8.28 -15.44 -9.39
CA LYS A 1 7.37 -15.52 -8.22
C LYS A 1 6.38 -14.35 -8.19
N VAL A 2 6.82 -13.07 -8.18
CA VAL A 2 5.89 -11.91 -8.10
C VAL A 2 4.95 -11.82 -9.33
N LEU A 3 5.43 -12.04 -10.54
CA LEU A 3 4.58 -12.07 -11.75
C LEU A 3 3.54 -13.21 -11.68
N GLN A 4 3.93 -14.38 -11.19
CA GLN A 4 3.00 -15.48 -10.96
C GLN A 4 1.96 -15.08 -9.90
N PHE A 5 2.38 -14.40 -8.85
CA PHE A 5 1.47 -13.88 -7.83
C PHE A 5 0.42 -12.93 -8.40
N PHE A 6 0.79 -12.01 -9.30
CA PHE A 6 -0.15 -11.11 -9.97
C PHE A 6 -1.16 -11.88 -10.84
N ASN A 7 -0.68 -12.90 -11.56
CA ASN A 7 -1.53 -13.72 -12.42
C ASN A 7 -2.56 -14.55 -11.64
N ASP A 8 -2.13 -15.09 -10.51
CA ASP A 8 -2.95 -16.02 -9.72
C ASP A 8 -3.92 -15.27 -8.76
N ASN A 9 -3.67 -13.97 -8.52
CA ASN A 9 -4.42 -13.19 -7.55
C ASN A 9 -4.88 -11.86 -8.14
N PRO A 10 -6.16 -11.74 -8.51
CA PRO A 10 -6.70 -10.51 -9.09
C PRO A 10 -6.53 -9.28 -8.18
N TYR A 11 -6.58 -9.46 -6.86
CA TYR A 11 -6.38 -8.40 -5.90
C TYR A 11 -5.07 -8.62 -5.15
N SER A 12 -4.01 -7.91 -5.55
CA SER A 12 -2.67 -8.03 -4.98
C SER A 12 -2.31 -6.79 -4.16
N LEU A 13 -1.90 -6.98 -2.91
CA LEU A 13 -1.49 -5.91 -2.01
C LEU A 13 -0.01 -6.09 -1.63
N ILE A 14 0.84 -5.11 -1.99
CA ILE A 14 2.29 -5.27 -1.90
C ILE A 14 2.88 -4.22 -0.98
N LEU A 15 3.34 -4.66 0.17
CA LEU A 15 4.17 -3.89 1.08
C LEU A 15 5.65 -4.13 0.74
N LYS A 16 6.33 -3.11 0.27
CA LYS A 16 7.67 -3.26 -0.30
C LYS A 16 8.69 -2.29 0.30
N SER A 17 9.94 -2.72 0.33
CA SER A 17 11.08 -1.81 0.42
C SER A 17 11.22 -0.98 -0.85
N ARG A 18 11.84 0.18 -0.73
CA ARG A 18 12.21 1.01 -1.88
C ARG A 18 13.16 0.30 -2.83
N GLN A 19 13.06 0.67 -4.13
CA GLN A 19 14.00 0.25 -5.19
C GLN A 19 14.14 -1.27 -5.38
N LEU A 20 13.09 -2.04 -5.11
CA LEU A 20 13.04 -3.48 -5.43
C LEU A 20 12.62 -3.78 -6.88
N GLY A 21 12.38 -2.76 -7.70
CA GLY A 21 11.96 -2.94 -9.08
C GLY A 21 10.49 -3.36 -9.26
N ILE A 22 9.67 -3.38 -8.20
CA ILE A 22 8.28 -3.87 -8.26
C ILE A 22 7.42 -3.02 -9.21
N SER A 23 7.56 -1.69 -9.21
CA SER A 23 6.85 -0.84 -10.19
C SER A 23 7.26 -1.16 -11.63
N THR A 24 8.50 -1.60 -11.87
CA THR A 24 8.96 -2.06 -13.18
C THR A 24 8.35 -3.41 -13.54
N LEU A 25 8.27 -4.36 -12.60
CA LEU A 25 7.57 -5.64 -12.80
C LEU A 25 6.09 -5.42 -13.08
N THR A 26 5.44 -4.50 -12.38
CA THR A 26 4.04 -4.14 -12.61
C THR A 26 3.83 -3.54 -14.00
N ALA A 27 4.76 -2.69 -14.46
CA ALA A 27 4.74 -2.16 -15.82
C ALA A 27 4.87 -3.29 -16.87
N GLY A 28 5.77 -4.25 -16.65
CA GLY A 28 5.94 -5.41 -17.52
C GLY A 28 4.70 -6.31 -17.55
N TYR A 29 4.08 -6.55 -16.41
CA TYR A 29 2.82 -7.29 -16.32
C TYR A 29 1.67 -6.57 -17.03
N SER A 30 1.58 -5.24 -16.88
CA SER A 30 0.60 -4.41 -17.59
C SER A 30 0.77 -4.51 -19.11
N LEU A 31 2.00 -4.44 -19.59
CA LEU A 31 2.30 -4.61 -21.01
C LEU A 31 1.93 -6.01 -21.50
N TRP A 32 2.30 -7.05 -20.76
CA TRP A 32 1.93 -8.43 -21.09
C TRP A 32 0.42 -8.58 -21.20
N LEU A 33 -0.33 -8.05 -20.23
CA LEU A 33 -1.79 -8.08 -20.24
C LEU A 33 -2.36 -7.42 -21.51
N MET A 34 -1.81 -6.27 -21.91
CA MET A 34 -2.24 -5.51 -23.10
C MET A 34 -1.89 -6.21 -24.42
N LEU A 35 -0.77 -6.91 -24.49
CA LEU A 35 -0.31 -7.57 -25.71
C LEU A 35 -1.03 -8.91 -25.97
N PHE A 36 -1.25 -9.68 -24.90
CA PHE A 36 -1.75 -11.06 -25.03
C PHE A 36 -3.25 -11.19 -24.76
N HIS A 37 -3.93 -10.09 -24.38
CA HIS A 37 -5.37 -10.06 -24.19
C HIS A 37 -5.95 -8.79 -24.86
N GLU A 38 -7.02 -8.97 -25.61
CA GLU A 38 -7.70 -7.88 -26.30
C GLU A 38 -8.57 -7.04 -25.36
N GLY A 39 -8.70 -5.75 -25.65
CA GLY A 39 -9.62 -4.85 -24.95
C GLY A 39 -9.30 -4.62 -23.48
N LYS A 40 -8.06 -4.81 -23.06
CA LYS A 40 -7.67 -4.60 -21.65
C LYS A 40 -7.39 -3.14 -21.35
N ASN A 41 -8.06 -2.64 -20.32
CA ASN A 41 -7.91 -1.26 -19.86
C ASN A 41 -7.18 -1.24 -18.51
N VAL A 42 -5.95 -0.73 -18.51
CA VAL A 42 -5.11 -0.59 -17.31
C VAL A 42 -5.12 0.86 -16.88
N LEU A 43 -5.58 1.12 -15.66
CA LEU A 43 -5.58 2.44 -15.05
C LEU A 43 -4.48 2.55 -14.00
N CYS A 44 -3.59 3.54 -14.14
CA CYS A 44 -2.51 3.81 -13.19
C CYS A 44 -2.82 5.05 -12.37
N VAL A 45 -2.81 4.90 -11.06
CA VAL A 45 -3.01 5.96 -10.08
C VAL A 45 -1.80 6.05 -9.16
N ALA A 46 -1.36 7.25 -8.82
CA ALA A 46 -0.32 7.51 -7.84
C ALA A 46 -0.57 8.86 -7.14
N THR A 47 0.26 9.20 -6.15
CA THR A 47 0.18 10.45 -5.39
C THR A 47 0.11 11.69 -6.27
N LYS A 48 0.87 11.69 -7.37
CA LYS A 48 0.90 12.76 -8.38
C LYS A 48 0.77 12.15 -9.77
N GLN A 49 0.16 12.91 -10.68
CA GLN A 49 0.05 12.50 -12.09
C GLN A 49 1.42 12.19 -12.69
N GLU A 50 2.47 12.91 -12.32
CA GLU A 50 3.83 12.68 -12.80
C GLU A 50 4.37 11.29 -12.36
N THR A 51 4.05 10.85 -11.15
CA THR A 51 4.41 9.51 -10.66
C THR A 51 3.65 8.42 -11.42
N ALA A 52 2.35 8.59 -11.64
CA ALA A 52 1.56 7.66 -12.46
C ALA A 52 2.06 7.60 -13.91
N LYS A 53 2.43 8.74 -14.49
CA LYS A 53 3.04 8.85 -15.82
C LYS A 53 4.35 8.06 -15.92
N ASN A 54 5.16 8.02 -14.86
CA ASN A 54 6.40 7.24 -14.86
C ASN A 54 6.15 5.74 -15.09
N LEU A 55 5.04 5.18 -14.59
CA LEU A 55 4.66 3.80 -14.88
C LEU A 55 4.33 3.61 -16.37
N VAL A 56 3.54 4.50 -16.95
CA VAL A 56 3.22 4.49 -18.39
C VAL A 56 4.49 4.64 -19.23
N THR A 57 5.43 5.50 -18.83
CA THR A 57 6.73 5.65 -19.49
C THR A 57 7.54 4.34 -19.47
N LYS A 58 7.54 3.60 -18.38
CA LYS A 58 8.18 2.28 -18.29
C LYS A 58 7.54 1.27 -19.25
N VAL A 59 6.21 1.25 -19.32
CA VAL A 59 5.48 0.39 -20.25
C VAL A 59 5.85 0.72 -21.70
N LYS A 60 5.88 2.00 -22.05
CA LYS A 60 6.29 2.44 -23.39
C LYS A 60 7.73 2.07 -23.73
N PHE A 61 8.65 2.30 -22.81
CA PHE A 61 10.05 1.90 -22.99
C PHE A 61 10.16 0.39 -23.27
N MET A 62 9.42 -0.44 -22.52
CA MET A 62 9.40 -1.88 -22.77
C MET A 62 8.76 -2.21 -24.13
N TYR A 63 7.65 -1.57 -24.47
CA TYR A 63 6.96 -1.75 -25.73
C TYR A 63 7.86 -1.38 -26.93
N ASP A 64 8.55 -0.23 -26.88
CA ASP A 64 9.43 0.25 -27.93
C ASP A 64 10.64 -0.68 -28.17
N ASN A 65 11.05 -1.44 -27.14
CA ASN A 65 12.15 -2.41 -27.20
C ASN A 65 11.69 -3.85 -27.51
N LEU A 66 10.40 -4.08 -27.80
CA LEU A 66 9.93 -5.38 -28.23
C LEU A 66 10.39 -5.69 -29.66
N PRO A 67 10.61 -6.96 -30.01
CA PRO A 67 10.78 -7.36 -31.40
C PRO A 67 9.56 -6.95 -32.24
N SER A 68 9.79 -6.54 -33.49
CA SER A 68 8.73 -6.01 -34.36
C SER A 68 7.54 -6.97 -34.58
N TRP A 69 7.79 -8.26 -34.53
CA TRP A 69 6.75 -9.28 -34.67
C TRP A 69 5.81 -9.38 -33.46
N LEU A 70 6.21 -8.81 -32.30
CA LEU A 70 5.41 -8.77 -31.08
C LEU A 70 4.75 -7.39 -30.87
N GLN A 71 5.16 -6.37 -31.61
CA GLN A 71 4.60 -5.03 -31.52
C GLN A 71 3.24 -4.98 -32.21
N ILE A 72 2.18 -4.67 -31.46
CA ILE A 72 0.86 -4.33 -31.99
C ILE A 72 0.87 -2.83 -32.32
N SER A 73 0.38 -2.42 -33.49
CA SER A 73 0.33 -1.00 -33.85
C SER A 73 -0.37 -0.16 -32.78
N THR A 74 0.09 1.09 -32.62
CA THR A 74 -0.47 2.03 -31.65
C THR A 74 -1.53 2.92 -32.29
N GLU A 75 -2.67 3.11 -31.63
CA GLU A 75 -3.70 4.10 -31.97
C GLU A 75 -3.47 5.43 -31.28
N GLU A 76 -2.99 5.37 -30.03
CA GLU A 76 -2.67 6.55 -29.23
C GLU A 76 -1.35 6.32 -28.48
N ASN A 77 -0.44 7.26 -28.59
CA ASN A 77 0.85 7.24 -27.90
C ASN A 77 1.24 8.66 -27.45
N ASN A 78 0.71 9.07 -26.30
CA ASN A 78 0.99 10.38 -25.71
C ASN A 78 1.62 10.23 -24.31
N LYS A 79 1.88 11.33 -23.60
CA LYS A 79 2.58 11.30 -22.30
C LYS A 79 1.86 10.50 -21.20
N LEU A 80 0.56 10.35 -21.29
CA LEU A 80 -0.28 9.74 -20.25
C LEU A 80 -0.94 8.44 -20.69
N THR A 81 -0.97 8.16 -22.00
CA THR A 81 -1.72 7.04 -22.58
C THR A 81 -0.89 6.30 -23.60
N LEU A 82 -0.96 4.97 -23.59
CA LEU A 82 -0.59 4.11 -24.69
C LEU A 82 -1.80 3.23 -25.02
N ARG A 83 -2.34 3.35 -26.24
CA ARG A 83 -3.44 2.53 -26.75
C ARG A 83 -2.97 1.73 -27.97
N LEU A 84 -3.26 0.46 -27.96
CA LEU A 84 -2.92 -0.50 -29.02
C LEU A 84 -4.13 -0.77 -29.92
N ALA A 85 -3.88 -1.15 -31.15
CA ALA A 85 -4.93 -1.45 -32.14
C ALA A 85 -5.80 -2.67 -31.81
N ASN A 86 -5.40 -3.49 -30.82
CA ASN A 86 -6.26 -4.54 -30.27
C ASN A 86 -7.27 -4.05 -29.23
N GLY A 87 -7.42 -2.73 -29.08
CA GLY A 87 -8.31 -2.08 -28.12
C GLY A 87 -7.78 -2.01 -26.68
N SER A 88 -6.60 -2.58 -26.40
CA SER A 88 -6.00 -2.50 -25.07
C SER A 88 -5.31 -1.16 -24.85
N GLN A 89 -5.39 -0.63 -23.63
CA GLN A 89 -4.75 0.64 -23.27
C GLN A 89 -4.21 0.65 -21.85
N ILE A 90 -3.23 1.50 -21.61
CA ILE A 90 -2.80 1.93 -20.29
C ILE A 90 -2.86 3.44 -20.18
N LYS A 91 -3.40 3.96 -19.07
CA LYS A 91 -3.60 5.39 -18.86
C LYS A 91 -3.17 5.78 -17.45
N ALA A 92 -2.39 6.86 -17.36
CA ALA A 92 -2.07 7.48 -16.08
C ALA A 92 -3.09 8.54 -15.73
N THR A 93 -3.57 8.53 -14.49
CA THR A 93 -4.42 9.58 -13.95
C THR A 93 -3.92 10.02 -12.58
N SER A 94 -4.26 11.25 -12.21
CA SER A 94 -4.04 11.71 -10.83
C SER A 94 -5.10 11.11 -9.91
N ALA A 95 -4.85 11.20 -8.62
CA ALA A 95 -5.78 10.81 -7.55
C ALA A 95 -7.08 11.63 -7.50
N ALA A 96 -7.46 12.33 -8.58
CA ALA A 96 -8.72 13.06 -8.67
C ALA A 96 -9.92 12.10 -8.67
N SER A 97 -11.01 12.53 -8.11
CA SER A 97 -12.23 11.78 -7.78
C SER A 97 -12.92 11.06 -8.95
N ASP A 98 -12.53 11.32 -10.20
CA ASP A 98 -13.14 10.74 -11.40
C ASP A 98 -12.31 9.61 -12.02
N ALA A 99 -11.22 9.21 -11.35
CA ALA A 99 -10.41 8.08 -11.78
C ALA A 99 -11.25 6.79 -11.75
N GLY A 100 -11.55 6.23 -12.91
CA GLY A 100 -12.27 4.95 -13.05
C GLY A 100 -13.77 5.04 -13.28
N ARG A 101 -14.40 6.23 -13.29
CA ARG A 101 -15.86 6.34 -13.50
C ARG A 101 -16.31 6.26 -14.95
N SER A 102 -15.43 6.51 -15.92
CA SER A 102 -15.80 6.68 -17.33
C SER A 102 -15.55 5.44 -18.20
N GLU A 103 -14.79 4.47 -17.74
CA GLU A 103 -14.40 3.31 -18.55
C GLU A 103 -14.32 2.05 -17.67
N ALA A 104 -14.68 0.88 -18.24
CA ALA A 104 -14.47 -0.40 -17.57
C ALA A 104 -12.97 -0.64 -17.38
N VAL A 105 -12.53 -0.85 -16.14
CA VAL A 105 -11.13 -1.07 -15.79
C VAL A 105 -10.88 -2.56 -15.65
N SER A 106 -9.97 -3.09 -16.47
CA SER A 106 -9.53 -4.49 -16.37
C SER A 106 -8.49 -4.68 -15.28
N MET A 107 -7.65 -3.68 -15.04
CA MET A 107 -6.65 -3.68 -13.97
C MET A 107 -6.41 -2.28 -13.46
N LEU A 108 -6.54 -2.08 -12.15
CA LEU A 108 -6.13 -0.88 -11.45
C LEU A 108 -4.74 -1.07 -10.87
N VAL A 109 -3.82 -0.17 -11.18
CA VAL A 109 -2.50 -0.11 -10.53
C VAL A 109 -2.43 1.13 -9.67
N VAL A 110 -2.20 0.95 -8.37
CA VAL A 110 -2.03 2.05 -7.42
C VAL A 110 -0.62 1.98 -6.86
N ASP A 111 0.23 2.92 -7.27
CA ASP A 111 1.61 3.03 -6.75
C ASP A 111 1.69 4.08 -5.63
N GLU A 112 2.49 3.80 -4.62
CA GLU A 112 2.64 4.61 -3.40
C GLU A 112 1.32 4.86 -2.66
N ALA A 113 0.48 3.83 -2.56
CA ALA A 113 -0.88 3.91 -2.03
C ALA A 113 -0.99 4.50 -0.62
N ALA A 114 0.01 4.26 0.26
CA ALA A 114 0.02 4.78 1.63
C ALA A 114 0.16 6.31 1.70
N PHE A 115 0.57 6.96 0.59
CA PHE A 115 0.81 8.40 0.50
C PHE A 115 -0.25 9.14 -0.30
N ILE A 116 -1.28 8.45 -0.80
CA ILE A 116 -2.36 9.05 -1.58
C ILE A 116 -3.44 9.59 -0.64
N GLU A 117 -3.64 10.90 -0.66
CA GLU A 117 -4.76 11.53 0.04
C GLU A 117 -6.09 11.20 -0.65
N GLY A 118 -7.10 10.86 0.14
CA GLY A 118 -8.44 10.56 -0.38
C GLY A 118 -8.55 9.27 -1.19
N ILE A 119 -7.60 8.34 -1.03
CA ILE A 119 -7.59 7.04 -1.72
C ILE A 119 -8.86 6.22 -1.48
N ASP A 120 -9.55 6.41 -0.35
CA ASP A 120 -10.84 5.78 -0.05
C ASP A 120 -11.87 6.06 -1.15
N ASN A 121 -11.95 7.30 -1.62
CA ASN A 121 -12.88 7.70 -2.69
C ASN A 121 -12.50 7.12 -4.05
N ILE A 122 -11.20 7.07 -4.33
CA ILE A 122 -10.67 6.47 -5.56
C ILE A 122 -10.97 4.98 -5.58
N TRP A 123 -10.70 4.31 -4.47
CA TRP A 123 -10.97 2.88 -4.32
C TRP A 123 -12.46 2.56 -4.47
N ALA A 124 -13.32 3.31 -3.77
CA ALA A 124 -14.77 3.13 -3.86
C ALA A 124 -15.29 3.31 -5.30
N SER A 125 -14.76 4.28 -6.04
CA SER A 125 -15.11 4.50 -7.46
C SER A 125 -14.58 3.37 -8.37
N ALA A 126 -13.34 2.95 -8.17
CA ALA A 126 -12.71 1.92 -8.98
C ALA A 126 -13.31 0.53 -8.70
N GLN A 127 -13.66 0.21 -7.47
CA GLN A 127 -14.22 -1.08 -7.09
C GLN A 127 -15.51 -1.42 -7.86
N GLN A 128 -16.33 -0.43 -8.14
CA GLN A 128 -17.56 -0.63 -8.94
C GLN A 128 -17.26 -1.08 -10.37
N THR A 129 -16.18 -0.56 -10.98
CA THR A 129 -15.76 -0.95 -12.34
C THR A 129 -14.95 -2.24 -12.34
N LEU A 130 -14.22 -2.55 -11.27
CA LEU A 130 -13.49 -3.82 -11.11
C LEU A 130 -14.42 -5.01 -10.87
N SER A 131 -15.59 -4.79 -10.26
CA SER A 131 -16.59 -5.85 -9.97
C SER A 131 -17.07 -6.61 -11.21
N THR A 132 -16.83 -6.10 -12.41
CA THR A 132 -17.15 -6.75 -13.69
C THR A 132 -16.07 -7.75 -14.16
N GLY A 133 -15.14 -8.14 -13.29
CA GLY A 133 -14.07 -9.11 -13.57
C GLY A 133 -12.68 -8.50 -13.74
N GLY A 134 -12.48 -7.27 -13.25
CA GLY A 134 -11.18 -6.62 -13.16
C GLY A 134 -10.40 -7.02 -11.91
N GLY A 135 -9.13 -6.58 -11.83
CA GLY A 135 -8.25 -6.77 -10.68
C GLY A 135 -7.52 -5.49 -10.26
N ALA A 136 -6.84 -5.54 -9.12
CA ALA A 136 -6.07 -4.42 -8.61
C ALA A 136 -4.69 -4.87 -8.10
N ILE A 137 -3.66 -4.12 -8.47
CA ILE A 137 -2.31 -4.24 -7.92
C ILE A 137 -2.04 -2.95 -7.14
N VAL A 138 -2.01 -3.06 -5.83
CA VAL A 138 -1.77 -1.92 -4.92
C VAL A 138 -0.41 -2.11 -4.26
N LEU A 139 0.48 -1.14 -4.41
CA LEU A 139 1.84 -1.24 -3.88
C LEU A 139 2.26 0.04 -3.15
N SER A 140 2.99 -0.12 -2.06
CA SER A 140 3.54 1.00 -1.29
C SER A 140 4.69 0.57 -0.38
N THR A 141 5.55 1.53 0.00
CA THR A 141 6.26 1.48 1.29
C THR A 141 5.27 1.85 2.40
N PRO A 142 5.53 1.51 3.66
CA PRO A 142 4.67 1.93 4.77
C PRO A 142 4.73 3.45 4.97
N ASN A 143 3.66 4.03 5.52
CA ASN A 143 3.58 5.43 5.90
C ASN A 143 2.79 5.57 7.20
N GLY A 144 3.31 5.01 8.29
CA GLY A 144 2.63 4.97 9.57
C GLY A 144 1.40 4.06 9.59
N THR A 145 0.74 4.07 10.73
CA THR A 145 -0.49 3.30 10.98
C THR A 145 -1.74 4.15 10.71
N GLY A 146 -2.88 3.50 10.54
CA GLY A 146 -4.20 4.16 10.47
C GLY A 146 -4.60 4.72 9.10
N ASN A 147 -3.69 4.85 8.12
CA ASN A 147 -4.05 5.22 6.75
C ASN A 147 -4.77 4.07 6.03
N TRP A 148 -5.32 4.35 4.85
CA TRP A 148 -6.07 3.36 4.06
C TRP A 148 -5.24 2.11 3.74
N PHE A 149 -3.97 2.26 3.32
CA PHE A 149 -3.12 1.13 2.94
C PHE A 149 -2.85 0.21 4.14
N HIS A 150 -2.55 0.79 5.32
CA HIS A 150 -2.39 0.03 6.56
C HIS A 150 -3.68 -0.73 6.95
N LYS A 151 -4.85 -0.07 6.86
CA LYS A 151 -6.15 -0.72 7.13
C LYS A 151 -6.42 -1.88 6.18
N MET A 152 -6.14 -1.70 4.87
CA MET A 152 -6.30 -2.77 3.89
C MET A 152 -5.32 -3.91 4.13
N TRP A 153 -4.08 -3.59 4.51
CA TRP A 153 -3.05 -4.56 4.86
C TRP A 153 -3.47 -5.42 6.06
N THR A 154 -3.87 -4.80 7.16
CA THR A 154 -4.31 -5.51 8.37
C THR A 154 -5.50 -6.43 8.08
N LYS A 155 -6.49 -5.95 7.31
CA LYS A 155 -7.63 -6.77 6.89
C LYS A 155 -7.22 -7.93 5.98
N ALA A 156 -6.25 -7.71 5.08
CA ALA A 156 -5.74 -8.75 4.20
C ALA A 156 -4.99 -9.85 4.97
N GLU A 157 -4.17 -9.49 5.96
CA GLU A 157 -3.51 -10.45 6.86
C GLU A 157 -4.53 -11.25 7.69
N ALA A 158 -5.61 -10.60 8.14
CA ALA A 158 -6.73 -11.25 8.83
C ALA A 158 -7.67 -12.03 7.89
N LYS A 159 -7.47 -11.97 6.56
CA LYS A 159 -8.35 -12.55 5.53
C LYS A 159 -9.78 -12.00 5.56
N GLU A 160 -9.91 -10.73 5.91
CA GLU A 160 -11.20 -10.01 6.01
C GLU A 160 -11.51 -9.19 4.75
N ASN A 161 -10.66 -9.24 3.73
CA ASN A 161 -10.88 -8.63 2.43
C ASN A 161 -10.37 -9.54 1.30
N GLU A 162 -10.61 -9.15 0.06
CA GLU A 162 -10.21 -9.93 -1.13
C GLU A 162 -8.73 -9.78 -1.50
N PHE A 163 -8.01 -8.86 -0.87
CA PHE A 163 -6.60 -8.67 -1.15
C PHE A 163 -5.76 -9.82 -0.60
N LEU A 164 -4.82 -10.29 -1.43
CA LEU A 164 -3.75 -11.17 -0.98
C LEU A 164 -2.49 -10.33 -0.71
N PRO A 165 -1.99 -10.30 0.54
CA PRO A 165 -0.83 -9.49 0.90
C PRO A 165 0.48 -10.21 0.58
N ILE A 166 1.47 -9.46 0.09
CA ILE A 166 2.87 -9.89 -0.02
C ILE A 166 3.79 -8.83 0.55
N ARG A 167 4.64 -9.21 1.50
CA ARG A 167 5.65 -8.35 2.11
C ARG A 167 7.01 -8.61 1.49
N LEU A 168 7.66 -7.54 1.02
CA LEU A 168 8.95 -7.57 0.33
C LEU A 168 9.93 -6.61 1.00
N PRO A 169 10.55 -6.98 2.13
CA PRO A 169 11.55 -6.17 2.78
C PRO A 169 12.86 -6.14 1.97
N TRP A 170 13.81 -5.29 2.35
CA TRP A 170 15.07 -5.09 1.64
C TRP A 170 15.86 -6.37 1.38
N MET A 171 15.82 -7.33 2.32
CA MET A 171 16.57 -8.60 2.26
C MET A 171 16.10 -9.55 1.15
N VAL A 172 14.97 -9.28 0.49
CA VAL A 172 14.57 -10.07 -0.69
C VAL A 172 15.39 -9.74 -1.94
N HIS A 173 16.14 -8.64 -1.90
CA HIS A 173 17.04 -8.25 -2.99
C HIS A 173 18.36 -9.01 -2.83
N PRO A 174 18.84 -9.75 -3.85
CA PRO A 174 19.99 -10.64 -3.72
C PRO A 174 21.33 -9.93 -3.43
N GLU A 175 21.42 -8.64 -3.75
CA GLU A 175 22.64 -7.84 -3.57
C GLU A 175 22.60 -6.97 -2.30
N ARG A 176 21.57 -7.13 -1.44
CA ARG A 176 21.44 -6.37 -0.21
C ARG A 176 21.70 -7.27 0.99
N ASP A 177 22.73 -6.92 1.73
CA ASP A 177 23.14 -7.56 2.98
C ASP A 177 22.96 -6.62 4.18
N GLN A 178 23.31 -7.07 5.37
CA GLN A 178 23.23 -6.24 6.57
C GLN A 178 24.08 -4.97 6.45
N SER A 179 25.27 -5.05 5.84
CA SER A 179 26.13 -3.89 5.64
C SER A 179 25.51 -2.85 4.70
N TRP A 180 24.71 -3.30 3.74
CA TRP A 180 23.89 -2.40 2.92
C TRP A 180 22.83 -1.70 3.79
N ARG A 181 22.16 -2.45 4.69
CA ARG A 181 21.11 -1.90 5.55
C ARG A 181 21.68 -0.89 6.56
N ASP A 182 22.82 -1.19 7.17
CA ASP A 182 23.52 -0.29 8.10
C ASP A 182 23.91 1.03 7.41
N ARG A 183 24.41 0.96 6.17
CA ARG A 183 24.67 2.16 5.36
C ARG A 183 23.43 3.00 5.08
N GLN A 184 22.22 2.40 5.00
CA GLN A 184 20.99 3.18 4.85
C GLN A 184 20.68 3.98 6.11
N ASP A 185 20.93 3.45 7.30
CA ASP A 185 20.78 4.20 8.55
C ASP A 185 21.70 5.43 8.58
N ASP A 186 22.97 5.25 8.20
CA ASP A 186 23.94 6.33 8.12
C ASP A 186 23.56 7.39 7.07
N LEU A 187 23.14 6.96 5.88
CA LEU A 187 22.80 7.87 4.77
C LEU A 187 21.52 8.66 5.01
N LEU A 188 20.51 8.04 5.63
CA LEU A 188 19.22 8.68 5.88
C LEU A 188 19.24 9.49 7.18
N GLY A 189 20.19 9.22 8.07
CA GLY A 189 20.39 9.96 9.32
C GLY A 189 19.26 9.80 10.36
N ASP A 190 18.23 9.03 10.04
CA ASP A 190 17.14 8.66 10.94
C ASP A 190 16.78 7.18 10.74
N PRO A 191 17.02 6.32 11.75
CA PRO A 191 16.70 4.89 11.67
C PRO A 191 15.22 4.59 11.35
N ARG A 192 14.31 5.50 11.70
CA ARG A 192 12.87 5.36 11.40
C ARG A 192 12.59 5.51 9.92
N ILE A 193 13.23 6.49 9.27
CA ILE A 193 13.12 6.68 7.83
C ILE A 193 13.70 5.45 7.12
N ALA A 194 14.82 4.94 7.61
CA ALA A 194 15.42 3.73 7.06
C ALA A 194 14.51 2.50 7.27
N ALA A 195 13.88 2.36 8.42
CA ALA A 195 12.92 1.29 8.68
C ALA A 195 11.67 1.41 7.77
N GLN A 196 11.14 2.61 7.59
CA GLN A 196 10.05 2.88 6.65
C GLN A 196 10.41 2.47 5.22
N GLU A 197 11.58 2.90 4.76
CA GLU A 197 11.99 2.73 3.37
C GLU A 197 12.52 1.32 3.05
N CYS A 198 13.01 0.60 4.07
CA CYS A 198 13.70 -0.68 3.90
C CYS A 198 12.94 -1.87 4.52
N ASP A 199 12.47 -1.74 5.77
CA ASP A 199 12.07 -2.91 6.56
C ASP A 199 10.59 -3.28 6.42
N CYS A 200 9.79 -2.46 5.74
CA CYS A 200 8.35 -2.66 5.62
C CYS A 200 7.65 -2.65 7.00
N ASP A 201 8.02 -1.73 7.87
CA ASP A 201 7.46 -1.61 9.21
C ASP A 201 6.54 -0.38 9.31
N PHE A 202 5.27 -0.60 9.62
CA PHE A 202 4.28 0.46 9.79
C PHE A 202 4.47 1.23 11.11
N ASN A 203 4.97 0.58 12.16
CA ASN A 203 5.04 1.18 13.49
C ASN A 203 6.15 2.21 13.60
N THR A 204 7.25 2.00 12.87
CA THR A 204 8.40 2.91 12.85
C THR A 204 8.29 3.98 11.79
N SER A 205 7.25 3.93 10.94
CA SER A 205 7.05 4.85 9.82
C SER A 205 5.96 5.88 10.12
N GLY A 206 6.10 7.09 9.55
CA GLY A 206 5.15 8.18 9.68
C GLY A 206 5.37 9.08 10.91
N ASP A 207 4.56 10.14 11.01
CA ASP A 207 4.56 11.06 12.15
C ASP A 207 3.80 10.43 13.32
N VAL A 208 4.50 9.70 14.18
CA VAL A 208 3.93 9.12 15.39
C VAL A 208 4.10 10.07 16.57
N VAL A 209 3.02 10.30 17.33
CA VAL A 209 3.05 11.13 18.56
C VAL A 209 3.87 10.43 19.65
N PHE A 210 3.84 9.10 19.68
CA PHE A 210 4.60 8.29 20.64
C PHE A 210 5.42 7.25 19.88
N TYR A 211 6.69 7.11 20.23
CA TYR A 211 7.57 6.08 19.66
C TYR A 211 7.09 4.68 20.08
N SER A 212 7.15 3.73 19.16
CA SER A 212 6.76 2.34 19.42
C SER A 212 7.54 1.73 20.59
N GLU A 213 8.83 2.06 20.71
CA GLU A 213 9.68 1.66 21.83
C GLU A 213 9.15 2.16 23.17
N TRP A 214 8.63 3.38 23.22
CA TRP A 214 8.01 3.93 24.44
C TRP A 214 6.70 3.23 24.77
N ILE A 215 5.92 2.89 23.75
CA ILE A 215 4.66 2.15 23.93
C ILE A 215 4.97 0.73 24.45
N GLU A 216 5.97 0.06 23.88
CA GLU A 216 6.40 -1.26 24.35
C GLU A 216 6.97 -1.18 25.77
N PHE A 217 7.85 -0.23 26.03
CA PHE A 217 8.37 0.01 27.39
C PHE A 217 7.24 0.24 28.40
N ILE A 218 6.24 1.06 28.07
CA ILE A 218 5.09 1.32 28.93
C ILE A 218 4.25 0.05 29.10
N LYS A 219 4.03 -0.74 28.04
CA LYS A 219 3.31 -2.01 28.12
C LYS A 219 4.01 -3.00 29.07
N GLU A 220 5.31 -3.14 28.93
CA GLU A 220 6.09 -4.10 29.74
C GLU A 220 6.28 -3.65 31.20
N THR A 221 6.41 -2.34 31.43
CA THR A 221 6.77 -1.83 32.75
C THR A 221 5.58 -1.29 33.55
N THR A 222 4.56 -0.78 32.87
CA THR A 222 3.50 0.03 33.51
C THR A 222 2.12 -0.59 33.37
N VAL A 223 1.84 -1.27 32.24
CA VAL A 223 0.51 -1.89 32.04
C VAL A 223 0.41 -3.15 32.91
N LYS A 224 -0.57 -3.14 33.79
CA LYS A 224 -0.88 -4.27 34.67
C LYS A 224 -2.34 -4.63 34.48
N ASP A 225 -2.65 -5.89 34.68
CA ASP A 225 -4.04 -6.32 34.78
C ASP A 225 -4.72 -5.69 35.98
N PRO A 226 -6.00 -5.30 35.89
CA PRO A 226 -6.74 -4.80 37.02
C PRO A 226 -6.87 -5.90 38.10
N VAL A 227 -6.69 -5.51 39.36
CA VAL A 227 -6.85 -6.42 40.49
C VAL A 227 -8.30 -6.90 40.66
N GLU A 228 -9.23 -6.06 40.18
CA GLU A 228 -10.68 -6.35 40.28
C GLU A 228 -11.44 -5.70 39.13
N ARG A 229 -12.49 -6.36 38.67
CA ARG A 229 -13.46 -5.80 37.73
C ARG A 229 -14.85 -5.83 38.35
N ARG A 230 -15.59 -4.71 38.29
CA ARG A 230 -16.92 -4.53 38.86
C ARG A 230 -17.88 -3.97 37.79
N GLY A 231 -19.16 -4.01 38.12
CA GLY A 231 -20.26 -3.54 37.25
C GLY A 231 -20.92 -4.69 36.49
N VAL A 232 -22.10 -4.42 35.93
CA VAL A 232 -22.93 -5.42 35.22
C VAL A 232 -22.16 -6.00 34.04
N ASP A 233 -21.40 -5.16 33.30
CA ASP A 233 -20.61 -5.54 32.16
C ASP A 233 -19.10 -5.65 32.46
N GLN A 234 -18.73 -5.71 33.75
CA GLN A 234 -17.33 -5.70 34.20
C GLN A 234 -16.50 -4.52 33.65
N ASN A 235 -17.15 -3.40 33.43
CA ASN A 235 -16.58 -2.20 32.79
C ASN A 235 -15.88 -1.25 33.78
N LEU A 236 -16.00 -1.46 35.09
CA LEU A 236 -15.23 -0.75 36.12
C LEU A 236 -13.98 -1.56 36.45
N TRP A 237 -12.84 -1.09 36.04
CA TRP A 237 -11.55 -1.72 36.22
C TRP A 237 -10.82 -1.04 37.38
N ILE A 238 -10.36 -1.82 38.38
CA ILE A 238 -9.69 -1.34 39.57
C ILE A 238 -8.27 -1.92 39.59
N TRP A 239 -7.27 -1.06 39.49
CA TRP A 239 -5.86 -1.46 39.53
C TRP A 239 -5.25 -1.36 40.92
N GLU A 240 -5.80 -0.52 41.79
CA GLU A 240 -5.39 -0.36 43.17
C GLU A 240 -6.64 -0.10 44.01
N SER A 241 -6.74 -0.76 45.17
CA SER A 241 -7.84 -0.53 46.09
C SER A 241 -7.73 0.88 46.72
N ALA A 242 -8.88 1.51 46.97
CA ALA A 242 -8.91 2.81 47.58
C ALA A 242 -8.30 2.76 48.99
N ASP A 243 -7.38 3.68 49.27
CA ASP A 243 -6.82 3.93 50.60
C ASP A 243 -7.49 5.16 51.19
N TYR A 244 -8.33 4.99 52.18
CA TYR A 244 -9.11 6.08 52.78
C TYR A 244 -8.25 7.12 53.51
N ALA A 245 -6.95 6.90 53.65
CA ALA A 245 -5.99 7.87 54.17
C ALA A 245 -5.39 8.80 53.09
N ARG A 246 -5.73 8.59 51.79
CA ARG A 246 -5.22 9.38 50.68
C ARG A 246 -6.30 10.28 50.07
N GLU A 247 -5.87 11.38 49.49
CA GLU A 247 -6.72 12.21 48.64
C GLU A 247 -6.69 11.71 47.19
N TYR A 248 -7.85 11.68 46.57
CA TYR A 248 -8.02 11.21 45.16
C TYR A 248 -8.59 12.30 44.27
N LEU A 249 -8.09 12.39 43.08
CA LEU A 249 -8.65 13.21 41.99
C LEU A 249 -9.51 12.30 41.10
N ILE A 250 -10.76 12.71 40.88
CA ILE A 250 -11.65 12.02 39.95
C ILE A 250 -11.71 12.82 38.64
N THR A 251 -11.36 12.19 37.53
CA THR A 251 -11.55 12.75 36.19
C THR A 251 -12.54 11.89 35.44
N ALA A 252 -13.50 12.50 34.76
CA ALA A 252 -14.47 11.79 33.93
C ALA A 252 -14.47 12.41 32.54
N ASP A 253 -14.28 11.57 31.51
CA ASP A 253 -14.53 11.90 30.11
C ASP A 253 -15.89 11.30 29.74
N VAL A 254 -16.84 12.17 29.40
CA VAL A 254 -18.19 11.76 29.01
C VAL A 254 -18.27 11.83 27.50
N ALA A 255 -18.08 10.68 26.83
CA ALA A 255 -18.36 10.56 25.41
C ALA A 255 -19.87 10.78 25.17
N ARG A 256 -20.19 11.67 24.24
CA ARG A 256 -21.57 11.91 23.74
C ARG A 256 -21.85 11.05 22.53
#